data_ee3c60ee4ac00a258147bfaff8b583c8
#
_entry.id   ee3c60ee4ac00a258147bfaff8b583c8
#
_cell.length_a   1.000
_cell.length_b   1.000
_cell.length_c   1.000
_cell.angle_alpha   90.00
_cell.angle_beta   90.00
_cell.angle_gamma   90.00
#
_symmetry.space_group_name_H-M   'P 1'
#
loop_
_entity.id
_entity.type
_entity.pdbx_description
1 polymer ?
#
loop_
_entity_poly.entity_id
_entity_poly.type
_entity_poly.pdbx_seq_one_letter_code
_entity_poly.pdbx_strand_id
1 'polypeptide(L)'
;NYGNWINTSYFQIGNTILPELDVDIFNDDLIQDGLNMYSQFSPYFAVGVIDKNGNEIWNTQSVYMNHISEFGQLYGVNGQGVQFNYDQEIIWSTPEGTDIDSHEVKQIPNGNYMAFVPIYQQGPVPVGDWTGLFQSFGYAADGITNEFPWMGLRIVEWDKDTGEEVWNWDPFEHF
;
A
#
# COMPACT_ATOMS: atom_id res chain seq x y z
N ASN A 1 -14.63 3.28 29.37
CA ASN A 1 -13.91 2.36 30.27
C ASN A 1 -12.81 1.72 29.45
N TYR A 2 -11.61 2.30 29.50
CA TYR A 2 -10.41 1.71 28.95
C TYR A 2 -10.06 0.52 29.87
N GLY A 3 -9.98 -0.68 29.28
CA GLY A 3 -9.62 -1.89 30.03
C GLY A 3 -8.30 -1.72 30.77
N ASN A 4 -8.18 -2.34 31.91
CA ASN A 4 -6.91 -2.37 32.62
C ASN A 4 -5.88 -3.14 31.79
N TRP A 5 -4.80 -2.48 31.40
CA TRP A 5 -3.64 -3.11 30.79
C TRP A 5 -2.98 -4.02 31.84
N ILE A 6 -3.04 -5.33 31.61
CA ILE A 6 -2.48 -6.34 32.53
C ILE A 6 -1.07 -6.77 32.17
N ASN A 7 -0.55 -6.36 31.02
CA ASN A 7 0.80 -6.66 30.57
C ASN A 7 1.55 -5.40 30.19
N THR A 8 2.78 -5.29 30.64
CA THR A 8 3.74 -4.28 30.16
C THR A 8 4.62 -4.95 29.11
N SER A 9 4.58 -4.47 27.89
CA SER A 9 5.51 -4.89 26.84
C SER A 9 6.66 -3.89 26.77
N TYR A 10 7.87 -4.41 26.63
CA TYR A 10 9.06 -3.60 26.38
C TYR A 10 9.48 -3.82 24.94
N PHE A 11 9.78 -2.74 24.25
CA PHE A 11 10.40 -2.78 22.93
C PHE A 11 11.69 -1.98 22.98
N GLN A 12 12.68 -2.41 22.25
CA GLN A 12 13.92 -1.69 22.09
C GLN A 12 13.79 -0.78 20.86
N ILE A 13 13.94 0.52 21.06
CA ILE A 13 14.03 1.46 19.96
C ILE A 13 15.43 1.31 19.35
N GLY A 14 15.48 1.00 18.06
CA GLY A 14 16.72 1.00 17.30
C GLY A 14 17.18 2.43 16.95
N ASN A 15 18.10 2.54 16.03
CA ASN A 15 18.48 3.86 15.49
C ASN A 15 17.29 4.46 14.72
N THR A 16 17.12 5.77 14.83
CA THR A 16 16.17 6.50 13.99
C THR A 16 16.55 6.35 12.52
N ILE A 17 15.56 6.16 11.65
CA ILE A 17 15.76 6.02 10.21
C ILE A 17 15.14 7.16 9.42
N LEU A 18 14.25 7.90 10.05
CA LEU A 18 13.60 9.04 9.42
C LEU A 18 14.54 10.25 9.43
N PRO A 19 14.44 11.13 8.43
CA PRO A 19 15.05 12.45 8.52
C PRO A 19 14.57 13.15 9.79
N GLU A 20 15.41 13.99 10.37
CA GLU A 20 14.99 14.86 11.46
C GLU A 20 13.77 15.67 11.03
N LEU A 21 12.70 15.58 11.83
CA LEU A 21 11.44 16.23 11.56
C LEU A 21 11.29 17.45 12.45
N ASP A 22 11.07 18.60 11.82
CA ASP A 22 10.73 19.83 12.52
C ASP A 22 9.21 19.94 12.64
N VAL A 23 8.74 20.30 13.83
CA VAL A 23 7.34 20.60 14.08
C VAL A 23 7.14 22.11 13.95
N ASP A 24 6.74 22.56 12.76
CA ASP A 24 6.54 23.97 12.44
C ASP A 24 5.36 24.60 13.19
N ILE A 25 4.30 23.84 13.37
CA ILE A 25 3.07 24.30 14.01
C ILE A 25 2.63 23.27 15.05
N PHE A 26 2.57 23.70 16.29
CA PHE A 26 2.08 22.89 17.40
C PHE A 26 0.94 23.61 18.11
N ASN A 27 -0.23 22.97 18.19
CA ASN A 27 -1.36 23.43 18.96
C ASN A 27 -1.95 22.25 19.76
N ASP A 28 -1.60 22.19 21.04
CA ASP A 28 -1.96 21.05 21.92
C ASP A 28 -3.48 20.90 22.09
N ASP A 29 -4.24 21.98 21.97
CA ASP A 29 -5.71 21.95 22.08
C ASP A 29 -6.39 21.34 20.84
N LEU A 30 -5.70 21.26 19.70
CA LEU A 30 -6.20 20.75 18.44
C LEU A 30 -5.60 19.41 18.03
N ILE A 31 -4.54 18.95 18.72
CA ILE A 31 -3.89 17.68 18.43
C ILE A 31 -4.65 16.57 19.15
N GLN A 32 -5.09 15.58 18.38
CA GLN A 32 -5.66 14.36 18.93
C GLN A 32 -4.54 13.52 19.60
N ASP A 33 -4.83 12.97 20.77
CA ASP A 33 -3.93 12.01 21.41
C ASP A 33 -3.72 10.80 20.52
N GLY A 34 -2.46 10.37 20.40
CA GLY A 34 -2.09 9.21 19.60
C GLY A 34 -0.71 9.35 18.96
N LEU A 35 -0.47 8.46 18.01
CA LEU A 35 0.76 8.39 17.23
C LEU A 35 0.46 8.64 15.77
N ASN A 36 1.38 9.29 15.07
CA ASN A 36 1.32 9.43 13.63
C ASN A 36 2.22 8.38 12.99
N MET A 37 1.64 7.58 12.11
CA MET A 37 2.37 6.61 11.33
C MET A 37 2.39 7.04 9.87
N TYR A 38 3.56 6.99 9.24
CA TYR A 38 3.73 7.37 7.84
C TYR A 38 4.77 6.51 7.15
N SER A 39 4.66 6.42 5.84
CA SER A 39 5.56 5.66 5.01
C SER A 39 6.47 6.56 4.19
N GLN A 40 7.73 6.16 4.09
CA GLN A 40 8.71 6.74 3.19
C GLN A 40 8.87 5.84 1.98
N PHE A 41 8.82 6.44 0.79
CA PHE A 41 8.98 5.73 -0.47
C PHE A 41 10.41 5.84 -1.03
N SER A 42 11.05 6.99 -0.83
CA SER A 42 12.37 7.28 -1.38
C SER A 42 13.30 7.83 -0.28
N PRO A 43 14.59 7.48 -0.25
CA PRO A 43 15.34 6.64 -1.19
C PRO A 43 15.16 5.12 -1.01
N TYR A 44 14.45 4.70 0.01
CA TYR A 44 14.11 3.30 0.30
C TYR A 44 12.75 3.24 1.00
N PHE A 45 12.12 2.10 0.95
CA PHE A 45 10.88 1.87 1.70
C PHE A 45 11.16 1.86 3.18
N ALA A 46 10.37 2.61 3.93
CA ALA A 46 10.40 2.63 5.38
C ALA A 46 9.06 3.05 5.96
N VAL A 47 8.82 2.68 7.18
CA VAL A 47 7.69 3.16 7.98
C VAL A 47 8.25 3.78 9.24
N GLY A 48 7.75 4.93 9.61
CA GLY A 48 8.06 5.59 10.86
C GLY A 48 6.82 5.92 11.65
N VAL A 49 6.94 5.84 12.96
CA VAL A 49 5.92 6.25 13.92
C VAL A 49 6.49 7.34 14.79
N ILE A 50 5.80 8.47 14.84
CA ILE A 50 6.20 9.62 15.66
C ILE A 50 5.13 9.96 16.69
N ASP A 51 5.59 10.51 17.80
CA ASP A 51 4.72 11.17 18.77
C ASP A 51 4.30 12.56 18.31
N LYS A 52 3.47 13.23 19.12
CA LYS A 52 2.98 14.60 18.84
C LYS A 52 4.08 15.66 18.81
N ASN A 53 5.26 15.37 19.31
CA ASN A 53 6.41 16.27 19.31
C ASN A 53 7.39 16.03 18.17
N GLY A 54 7.07 15.09 17.27
CA GLY A 54 7.91 14.69 16.16
C GLY A 54 9.01 13.67 16.51
N ASN A 55 9.03 13.16 17.74
CA ASN A 55 10.00 12.15 18.11
C ASN A 55 9.64 10.79 17.49
N GLU A 56 10.59 10.19 16.78
CA GLU A 56 10.44 8.85 16.25
C GLU A 56 10.45 7.82 17.39
N ILE A 57 9.42 6.99 17.49
CA ILE A 57 9.23 5.99 18.53
C ILE A 57 9.27 4.56 18.02
N TRP A 58 9.01 4.35 16.76
CA TRP A 58 9.13 3.04 16.12
C TRP A 58 9.39 3.22 14.64
N ASN A 59 10.12 2.29 14.05
CA ASN A 59 10.36 2.25 12.63
C ASN A 59 10.56 0.83 12.12
N THR A 60 10.40 0.65 10.81
CA THR A 60 10.85 -0.51 10.06
C THR A 60 11.34 -0.10 8.69
N GLN A 61 12.33 -0.81 8.16
CA GLN A 61 12.84 -0.62 6.82
C GLN A 61 12.32 -1.71 5.89
N SER A 62 12.42 -1.48 4.59
CA SER A 62 12.09 -2.45 3.55
C SER A 62 10.60 -2.75 3.36
N VAL A 63 9.71 -2.03 4.02
CA VAL A 63 8.27 -2.09 3.77
C VAL A 63 7.76 -0.68 3.49
N TYR A 64 6.97 -0.54 2.44
CA TYR A 64 6.10 0.62 2.23
C TYR A 64 4.72 0.27 2.78
N MET A 65 4.35 0.87 3.91
CA MET A 65 3.04 0.62 4.53
C MET A 65 1.96 1.43 3.83
N ASN A 66 0.85 0.79 3.53
CA ASN A 66 -0.30 1.44 2.89
C ASN A 66 -1.57 1.43 3.75
N HIS A 67 -1.64 0.55 4.74
CA HIS A 67 -2.83 0.45 5.58
C HIS A 67 -2.50 -0.02 6.99
N ILE A 68 -3.26 0.49 7.95
CA ILE A 68 -3.36 0.00 9.32
C ILE A 68 -4.82 -0.26 9.65
N SER A 69 -5.14 -1.46 10.15
CA SER A 69 -6.51 -1.78 10.53
C SER A 69 -6.89 -1.14 11.86
N GLU A 70 -8.18 -1.12 12.17
CA GLU A 70 -8.70 -0.68 13.48
C GLU A 70 -8.18 -1.52 14.66
N PHE A 71 -7.62 -2.71 14.39
CA PHE A 71 -7.00 -3.59 15.38
C PHE A 71 -5.47 -3.44 15.44
N GLY A 72 -4.89 -2.48 14.71
CA GLY A 72 -3.45 -2.23 14.70
C GLY A 72 -2.64 -3.21 13.85
N GLN A 73 -3.28 -3.96 12.95
CA GLN A 73 -2.59 -4.81 11.98
C GLN A 73 -1.99 -3.93 10.88
N LEU A 74 -0.75 -4.20 10.50
CA LEU A 74 0.01 -3.41 9.53
C LEU A 74 0.05 -4.12 8.18
N TYR A 75 -0.21 -3.38 7.11
CA TYR A 75 -0.20 -3.89 5.74
C TYR A 75 0.65 -2.99 4.86
N GLY A 76 1.32 -3.57 3.90
CA GLY A 76 2.20 -2.84 2.99
C GLY A 76 2.79 -3.70 1.89
N VAL A 77 3.83 -3.17 1.25
CA VAL A 77 4.51 -3.81 0.13
C VAL A 77 6.01 -3.79 0.35
N ASN A 78 6.67 -4.93 0.11
CA ASN A 78 8.13 -5.08 0.14
C ASN A 78 8.66 -5.87 -1.07
N GLY A 79 8.02 -5.73 -2.23
CA GLY A 79 8.16 -6.59 -3.39
C GLY A 79 7.02 -7.61 -3.49
N GLN A 80 6.38 -7.92 -2.38
CA GLN A 80 5.12 -8.64 -2.25
C GLN A 80 4.16 -7.80 -1.42
N GLY A 81 2.86 -8.01 -1.55
CA GLY A 81 1.89 -7.49 -0.58
C GLY A 81 2.02 -8.25 0.73
N VAL A 82 2.12 -7.56 1.85
CA VAL A 82 2.40 -8.18 3.14
C VAL A 82 1.49 -7.68 4.25
N GLN A 83 1.16 -8.56 5.19
CA GLN A 83 0.78 -8.21 6.55
C GLN A 83 1.99 -8.45 7.45
N PHE A 84 2.28 -7.50 8.32
CA PHE A 84 3.39 -7.60 9.27
C PHE A 84 3.00 -7.08 10.65
N ASN A 85 3.83 -7.35 11.65
CA ASN A 85 3.62 -6.90 13.03
C ASN A 85 4.67 -5.87 13.45
N TYR A 86 4.53 -5.35 14.66
CA TYR A 86 5.46 -4.37 15.25
C TYR A 86 6.85 -4.94 15.55
N ASP A 87 6.99 -6.29 15.60
CA ASP A 87 8.26 -6.98 15.70
C ASP A 87 8.93 -7.20 14.33
N GLN A 88 8.33 -6.65 13.27
CA GLN A 88 8.78 -6.72 11.87
C GLN A 88 8.68 -8.13 11.26
N GLU A 89 7.91 -9.01 11.86
CA GLU A 89 7.66 -10.35 11.34
C GLU A 89 6.56 -10.28 10.27
N ILE A 90 6.79 -10.96 9.14
CA ILE A 90 5.77 -11.12 8.09
C ILE A 90 4.78 -12.19 8.55
N ILE A 91 3.54 -11.81 8.68
CA ILE A 91 2.43 -12.68 9.09
C ILE A 91 1.83 -13.39 7.88
N TRP A 92 1.73 -12.67 6.77
CA TRP A 92 1.21 -13.17 5.50
C TRP A 92 1.86 -12.41 4.34
N SER A 93 1.99 -13.07 3.19
CA SER A 93 2.43 -12.44 1.95
C SER A 93 1.66 -12.96 0.75
N THR A 94 1.52 -12.13 -0.29
CA THR A 94 1.05 -12.58 -1.60
C THR A 94 1.95 -13.68 -2.15
N PRO A 95 1.44 -14.55 -3.04
CA PRO A 95 2.26 -15.57 -3.70
C PRO A 95 3.49 -14.95 -4.37
N GLU A 96 4.61 -15.67 -4.34
CA GLU A 96 5.86 -15.25 -4.96
C GLU A 96 5.68 -14.97 -6.45
N GLY A 97 6.26 -13.88 -6.93
CA GLY A 97 6.15 -13.45 -8.33
C GLY A 97 4.86 -12.74 -8.70
N THR A 98 3.95 -12.50 -7.73
CA THR A 98 2.79 -11.64 -7.96
C THR A 98 3.24 -10.18 -7.98
N ASP A 99 3.03 -9.50 -9.09
CA ASP A 99 3.21 -8.04 -9.17
C ASP A 99 2.08 -7.37 -8.40
N ILE A 100 2.43 -6.49 -7.47
CA ILE A 100 1.46 -5.84 -6.58
C ILE A 100 1.56 -4.33 -6.73
N ASP A 101 0.41 -3.70 -6.90
CA ASP A 101 0.31 -2.25 -6.76
C ASP A 101 0.57 -1.84 -5.30
N SER A 102 1.39 -0.83 -5.10
CA SER A 102 1.85 -0.42 -3.76
C SER A 102 0.79 0.29 -2.92
N HIS A 103 -0.37 0.59 -3.49
CA HIS A 103 -1.34 1.47 -2.82
C HIS A 103 -2.28 0.74 -1.89
N GLU A 104 -2.54 -0.55 -2.10
CA GLU A 104 -3.46 -1.25 -1.20
C GLU A 104 -3.22 -2.76 -1.14
N VAL A 105 -3.05 -3.26 0.06
CA VAL A 105 -3.20 -4.65 0.45
C VAL A 105 -3.85 -4.69 1.82
N LYS A 106 -4.80 -5.58 2.04
CA LYS A 106 -5.47 -5.73 3.34
C LYS A 106 -6.13 -7.08 3.52
N GLN A 107 -6.33 -7.46 4.76
CA GLN A 107 -7.22 -8.56 5.12
C GLN A 107 -8.67 -8.08 5.08
N ILE A 108 -9.54 -8.89 4.50
CA ILE A 108 -10.99 -8.62 4.41
C ILE A 108 -11.77 -9.43 5.46
N PRO A 109 -13.06 -9.13 5.69
CA PRO A 109 -13.81 -9.70 6.83
C PRO A 109 -13.92 -11.23 6.89
N ASN A 110 -13.80 -11.93 5.76
CA ASN A 110 -13.78 -13.41 5.72
C ASN A 110 -12.42 -14.01 6.11
N GLY A 111 -11.41 -13.16 6.35
CA GLY A 111 -10.05 -13.55 6.72
C GLY A 111 -9.09 -13.65 5.53
N ASN A 112 -9.58 -13.65 4.30
CA ASN A 112 -8.76 -13.65 3.09
C ASN A 112 -8.08 -12.28 2.87
N TYR A 113 -7.13 -12.23 1.93
CA TYR A 113 -6.40 -11.02 1.60
C TYR A 113 -6.77 -10.51 0.22
N MET A 114 -6.79 -9.19 0.08
CA MET A 114 -7.13 -8.54 -1.17
C MET A 114 -6.11 -7.45 -1.49
N ALA A 115 -5.74 -7.35 -2.78
CA ALA A 115 -4.88 -6.29 -3.29
C ALA A 115 -5.17 -5.98 -4.76
N PHE A 116 -4.51 -4.93 -5.25
CA PHE A 116 -4.49 -4.59 -6.67
C PHE A 116 -3.28 -5.23 -7.35
N VAL A 117 -3.53 -5.84 -8.52
CA VAL A 117 -2.52 -6.44 -9.38
C VAL A 117 -2.51 -5.71 -10.71
N PRO A 118 -1.40 -5.06 -11.10
CA PRO A 118 -1.29 -4.42 -12.39
C PRO A 118 -1.43 -5.42 -13.53
N ILE A 119 -2.23 -5.06 -14.52
CA ILE A 119 -2.40 -5.82 -15.76
C ILE A 119 -2.29 -4.90 -16.96
N TYR A 120 -1.90 -5.46 -18.10
CA TYR A 120 -1.70 -4.70 -19.32
C TYR A 120 -2.40 -5.38 -20.49
N GLN A 121 -3.11 -4.59 -21.28
CA GLN A 121 -3.78 -5.07 -22.49
C GLN A 121 -3.54 -4.09 -23.63
N GLN A 122 -3.16 -4.62 -24.80
CA GLN A 122 -3.08 -3.82 -26.01
C GLN A 122 -4.49 -3.47 -26.48
N GLY A 123 -4.72 -2.20 -26.78
CA GLY A 123 -6.01 -1.70 -27.23
C GLY A 123 -5.89 -0.46 -28.07
N PRO A 124 -7.00 -0.04 -28.72
CA PRO A 124 -7.02 1.20 -29.48
C PRO A 124 -7.03 2.42 -28.55
N VAL A 125 -6.45 3.51 -29.02
CA VAL A 125 -6.67 4.83 -28.41
C VAL A 125 -8.01 5.38 -28.96
N PRO A 126 -9.04 5.56 -28.10
CA PRO A 126 -10.33 6.09 -28.54
C PRO A 126 -10.18 7.48 -29.17
N VAL A 127 -11.01 7.80 -30.15
CA VAL A 127 -11.04 9.14 -30.74
C VAL A 127 -11.63 10.14 -29.75
N GLY A 128 -10.96 11.27 -29.53
CA GLY A 128 -11.37 12.31 -28.60
C GLY A 128 -10.46 13.53 -28.67
N ASP A 129 -10.58 14.41 -27.70
CA ASP A 129 -9.77 15.65 -27.63
C ASP A 129 -8.26 15.36 -27.51
N TRP A 130 -7.89 14.19 -27.03
CA TRP A 130 -6.53 13.69 -26.89
C TRP A 130 -5.94 13.12 -28.19
N THR A 131 -6.75 12.89 -29.25
CA THR A 131 -6.31 12.23 -30.49
C THR A 131 -5.04 12.87 -31.05
N GLY A 132 -5.00 14.19 -31.18
CA GLY A 132 -3.83 14.90 -31.71
C GLY A 132 -2.58 14.73 -30.87
N LEU A 133 -2.73 14.62 -29.55
CA LEU A 133 -1.62 14.35 -28.63
C LEU A 133 -1.04 12.96 -28.86
N PHE A 134 -1.88 11.94 -28.91
CA PHE A 134 -1.42 10.56 -29.15
C PHE A 134 -0.80 10.39 -30.54
N GLN A 135 -1.36 11.05 -31.55
CA GLN A 135 -0.76 11.08 -32.89
C GLN A 135 0.63 11.72 -32.89
N SER A 136 0.86 12.74 -32.06
CA SER A 136 2.19 13.34 -31.91
C SER A 136 3.23 12.40 -31.28
N PHE A 137 2.78 11.39 -30.53
CA PHE A 137 3.60 10.31 -29.98
C PHE A 137 3.80 9.12 -30.93
N GLY A 138 3.17 9.17 -32.13
CA GLY A 138 3.32 8.15 -33.18
C GLY A 138 2.25 7.07 -33.18
N TYR A 139 1.18 7.21 -32.39
CA TYR A 139 0.02 6.32 -32.43
C TYR A 139 -0.96 6.74 -33.54
N ALA A 140 -1.72 5.80 -34.08
CA ALA A 140 -2.79 6.10 -35.03
C ALA A 140 -3.95 6.86 -34.36
N ALA A 141 -4.26 6.52 -33.13
CA ALA A 141 -5.31 7.08 -32.28
C ALA A 141 -6.67 7.18 -33.05
N ASP A 142 -6.99 6.09 -33.78
CA ASP A 142 -8.14 6.01 -34.71
C ASP A 142 -9.35 5.28 -34.07
N GLY A 143 -9.24 4.83 -32.84
CA GLY A 143 -10.26 4.07 -32.12
C GLY A 143 -10.37 2.60 -32.54
N ILE A 144 -9.48 2.09 -33.40
CA ILE A 144 -9.56 0.75 -33.99
C ILE A 144 -8.23 -0.02 -33.86
N THR A 145 -7.11 0.67 -34.12
CA THR A 145 -5.78 0.03 -34.12
C THR A 145 -5.34 -0.31 -32.71
N ASN A 146 -5.09 -1.61 -32.45
CA ASN A 146 -4.56 -2.08 -31.15
C ASN A 146 -3.08 -1.74 -31.06
N GLU A 147 -2.74 -0.63 -30.43
CA GLU A 147 -1.39 -0.06 -30.45
C GLU A 147 -0.91 0.46 -29.09
N PHE A 148 -1.83 0.69 -28.15
CA PHE A 148 -1.51 1.31 -26.88
C PHE A 148 -1.57 0.27 -25.74
N PRO A 149 -0.52 0.20 -24.88
CA PRO A 149 -0.51 -0.70 -23.74
C PRO A 149 -1.30 -0.08 -22.58
N TRP A 150 -2.59 -0.31 -22.56
CA TRP A 150 -3.44 0.11 -21.44
C TRP A 150 -3.05 -0.64 -20.17
N MET A 151 -2.91 0.10 -19.08
CA MET A 151 -2.72 -0.44 -17.76
C MET A 151 -4.06 -0.45 -17.00
N GLY A 152 -4.40 -1.57 -16.43
CA GLY A 152 -5.50 -1.73 -15.48
C GLY A 152 -5.02 -2.26 -14.15
N LEU A 153 -5.87 -2.17 -13.14
CA LEU A 153 -5.64 -2.80 -11.85
C LEU A 153 -6.71 -3.87 -11.63
N ARG A 154 -6.31 -5.12 -11.65
CA ARG A 154 -7.17 -6.25 -11.29
C ARG A 154 -7.27 -6.31 -9.78
N ILE A 155 -8.47 -6.49 -9.24
CA ILE A 155 -8.67 -6.76 -7.83
C ILE A 155 -8.59 -8.27 -7.64
N VAL A 156 -7.76 -8.73 -6.72
CA VAL A 156 -7.55 -10.17 -6.49
C VAL A 156 -7.75 -10.48 -5.01
N GLU A 157 -8.50 -11.56 -4.74
CA GLU A 157 -8.64 -12.14 -3.41
C GLU A 157 -7.88 -13.47 -3.33
N TRP A 158 -7.03 -13.61 -2.32
CA TRP A 158 -6.31 -14.86 -2.01
C TRP A 158 -6.83 -15.47 -0.72
N ASP A 159 -6.97 -16.79 -0.74
CA ASP A 159 -7.22 -17.56 0.47
C ASP A 159 -6.06 -17.38 1.46
N LYS A 160 -6.39 -17.13 2.71
CA LYS A 160 -5.41 -16.79 3.77
C LYS A 160 -4.47 -17.94 4.13
N ASP A 161 -4.91 -19.20 3.95
CA ASP A 161 -4.18 -20.41 4.37
C ASP A 161 -3.40 -21.03 3.21
N THR A 162 -3.97 -21.02 2.01
CA THR A 162 -3.38 -21.66 0.84
C THR A 162 -2.62 -20.71 -0.06
N GLY A 163 -2.94 -19.40 -0.02
CA GLY A 163 -2.42 -18.39 -0.95
C GLY A 163 -2.98 -18.55 -2.38
N GLU A 164 -3.98 -19.40 -2.59
CA GLU A 164 -4.62 -19.55 -3.89
C GLU A 164 -5.53 -18.35 -4.18
N GLU A 165 -5.55 -17.91 -5.44
CA GLU A 165 -6.52 -16.91 -5.91
C GLU A 165 -7.91 -17.57 -5.92
N VAL A 166 -8.84 -16.99 -5.14
CA VAL A 166 -10.21 -17.52 -4.99
C VAL A 166 -11.26 -16.62 -5.62
N TRP A 167 -10.91 -15.38 -5.90
CA TRP A 167 -11.77 -14.43 -6.60
C TRP A 167 -10.93 -13.33 -7.25
N ASN A 168 -11.41 -12.80 -8.37
CA ASN A 168 -10.85 -11.61 -8.98
C ASN A 168 -11.90 -10.80 -9.75
N TRP A 169 -11.53 -9.55 -10.02
CA TRP A 169 -12.25 -8.68 -10.95
C TRP A 169 -11.23 -8.04 -11.91
N ASP A 170 -11.46 -8.21 -13.21
CA ASP A 170 -10.59 -7.70 -14.27
C ASP A 170 -11.30 -6.53 -14.99
N PRO A 171 -10.76 -5.30 -14.97
CA PRO A 171 -11.39 -4.17 -15.64
C PRO A 171 -11.52 -4.37 -17.14
N PHE A 172 -10.61 -5.08 -17.80
CA PHE A 172 -10.66 -5.29 -19.25
C PHE A 172 -11.74 -6.29 -19.70
N GLU A 173 -12.35 -7.01 -18.79
CA GLU A 173 -13.52 -7.84 -19.06
C GLU A 173 -14.84 -7.05 -19.02
N HIS A 174 -14.80 -5.79 -18.55
CA HIS A 174 -15.99 -4.98 -18.27
C HIS A 174 -16.06 -3.65 -19.06
N PHE A 175 -15.03 -3.31 -19.83
CA PHE A 175 -14.95 -2.08 -20.61
C PHE A 175 -14.59 -2.33 -22.07
#